data_068e4ec6c99e90ee8f161689729af12f
#
_entry.id   068e4ec6c99e90ee8f161689729af12f
#
_cell.length_a   1.000
_cell.length_b   1.000
_cell.length_c   1.000
_cell.angle_alpha   90.00
_cell.angle_beta   90.00
_cell.angle_gamma   90.00
#
_symmetry.space_group_name_H-M   'P 1'
#
loop_
_entity.id
_entity.type
_entity.pdbx_description
1 polymer ?
#
loop_
_entity_poly.entity_id
_entity_poly.type
_entity_poly.pdbx_seq_one_letter_code
_entity_poly.pdbx_strand_id
1 'polypeptide(L)'
;MKWTLPAAILAVAALVVVGLLRSRPVVETAPREIAPPPVRVLAVTPTEVDLGVRSQGSVIPVTEADLVSEVAGTIVWTAESFEVGGFFDAGEVLLRLDRRDYELALASARAALAQAGVALAREQAEADVAREEWEELGAGGEPSPLVLRQPQLAEARAQVEAALANKRRAELDLERTAIRAPFAGRLRAKRVDRGEFVNRGVPLATIYAVDAAEVVLPVPDSELAFLDLPLGGELGDSGPRARLRAQFAGGRHEWEGRIVRVGGEIDPATRMVNLIARVDDPYRAAGDRPPLSVGLFVDAEVVGRSVESVFQVPRGALVGADRVWLVEDGRLVLRQVEILRADPEVVIVSDGLSAGDRISLTILESAVDGMRVTPQPEPEATGTRGSAR
;
A
#
# COMPACT_ATOMS: atom_id res chain seq x y z
N MET A 1 49.81 106.83 11.27
CA MET A 1 50.46 105.57 11.66
C MET A 1 49.55 104.64 12.51
N LYS A 2 48.28 104.29 12.05
CA LYS A 2 47.30 103.48 12.81
C LYS A 2 46.63 102.38 11.96
N TRP A 3 47.04 102.17 10.71
CA TRP A 3 46.39 101.15 9.81
C TRP A 3 47.32 100.02 9.36
N THR A 4 48.60 100.11 9.79
CA THR A 4 49.59 99.08 9.38
C THR A 4 49.52 97.77 10.18
N LEU A 5 49.06 97.88 11.42
CA LEU A 5 48.94 96.70 12.30
C LEU A 5 47.84 95.72 11.88
N PRO A 6 46.60 96.15 11.54
CA PRO A 6 45.56 95.22 11.09
C PRO A 6 45.88 94.59 9.73
N ALA A 7 46.56 95.28 8.81
CA ALA A 7 46.95 94.73 7.53
C ALA A 7 47.99 93.60 7.66
N ALA A 8 48.92 93.74 8.61
CA ALA A 8 49.92 92.72 8.89
C ALA A 8 49.31 91.47 9.49
N ILE A 9 48.35 91.65 10.39
CA ILE A 9 47.59 90.46 10.96
C ILE A 9 46.80 89.75 9.92
N LEU A 10 46.11 90.41 9.00
CA LEU A 10 45.40 89.82 7.89
C LEU A 10 46.33 89.06 6.91
N ALA A 11 47.52 89.64 6.65
CA ALA A 11 48.49 88.95 5.79
C ALA A 11 49.08 87.72 6.42
N VAL A 12 49.32 87.68 7.73
CA VAL A 12 49.78 86.52 8.48
C VAL A 12 48.67 85.48 8.54
N ALA A 13 47.43 85.89 8.80
CA ALA A 13 46.28 84.93 8.79
C ALA A 13 46.07 84.29 7.41
N ALA A 14 46.18 85.05 6.33
CA ALA A 14 46.11 84.56 4.97
C ALA A 14 47.25 83.59 4.65
N LEU A 15 48.47 83.83 5.10
CA LEU A 15 49.60 82.95 4.95
C LEU A 15 49.44 81.62 5.72
N VAL A 16 48.88 81.69 6.94
CA VAL A 16 48.57 80.48 7.72
C VAL A 16 47.46 79.64 7.06
N VAL A 17 46.43 80.32 6.55
CA VAL A 17 45.33 79.57 5.82
C VAL A 17 45.87 78.95 4.55
N VAL A 18 46.73 79.67 3.79
CA VAL A 18 47.36 79.07 2.58
C VAL A 18 48.31 77.92 2.96
N GLY A 19 49.03 78.01 4.07
CA GLY A 19 49.87 76.92 4.60
C GLY A 19 49.08 75.73 5.01
N LEU A 20 47.98 75.95 5.71
CA LEU A 20 47.07 74.86 6.11
C LEU A 20 46.33 74.18 4.92
N LEU A 21 46.00 74.94 3.89
CA LEU A 21 45.41 74.40 2.67
C LEU A 21 46.43 73.62 1.84
N ARG A 22 47.72 73.95 1.88
CA ARG A 22 48.77 73.19 1.20
C ARG A 22 49.29 72.00 2.01
N SER A 23 49.10 71.98 3.29
CA SER A 23 49.47 70.84 4.15
C SER A 23 48.38 69.81 4.34
N ARG A 24 47.29 69.84 3.53
CA ARG A 24 46.34 68.75 3.53
C ARG A 24 47.03 67.43 3.08
N PRO A 25 47.16 66.44 3.97
CA PRO A 25 47.70 65.18 3.53
C PRO A 25 46.78 64.60 2.43
N VAL A 26 47.32 64.30 1.28
CA VAL A 26 46.63 63.47 0.27
C VAL A 26 46.46 62.10 0.93
N VAL A 27 45.23 61.83 1.36
CA VAL A 27 44.90 60.46 1.76
C VAL A 27 44.98 59.61 0.48
N GLU A 28 46.10 58.97 0.26
CA GLU A 28 46.18 57.88 -0.67
C GLU A 28 45.22 56.80 -0.19
N THR A 29 44.00 56.80 -0.74
CA THR A 29 43.07 55.68 -0.66
C THR A 29 43.70 54.57 -1.51
N ALA A 30 44.67 53.86 -0.92
CA ALA A 30 45.04 52.56 -1.48
C ALA A 30 43.74 51.75 -1.64
N PRO A 31 43.45 51.20 -2.83
CA PRO A 31 42.28 50.34 -3.00
C PRO A 31 42.43 49.23 -1.94
N ARG A 32 41.51 49.23 -0.96
CA ARG A 32 41.47 48.17 0.03
C ARG A 32 41.13 46.90 -0.76
N GLU A 33 42.16 46.14 -1.04
CA GLU A 33 41.98 44.83 -1.69
C GLU A 33 41.16 44.00 -0.71
N ILE A 34 39.84 43.96 -0.96
CA ILE A 34 38.92 43.14 -0.16
C ILE A 34 39.33 41.70 -0.40
N ALA A 35 39.90 41.10 0.62
CA ALA A 35 40.26 39.67 0.52
C ALA A 35 39.05 38.85 0.04
N PRO A 36 39.24 37.98 -0.94
CA PRO A 36 38.12 37.17 -1.45
C PRO A 36 37.46 36.41 -0.29
N PRO A 37 36.12 36.44 -0.20
CA PRO A 37 35.42 35.75 0.88
C PRO A 37 35.71 34.26 0.85
N PRO A 38 35.92 33.61 2.01
CA PRO A 38 36.07 32.18 2.08
C PRO A 38 34.74 31.48 1.82
N VAL A 39 34.74 30.45 0.97
CA VAL A 39 33.56 29.63 0.68
C VAL A 39 33.89 28.15 0.90
N ARG A 40 33.01 27.46 1.63
CA ARG A 40 33.10 26.00 1.76
C ARG A 40 32.70 25.38 0.45
N VAL A 41 33.46 24.39 -0.02
CA VAL A 41 33.22 23.70 -1.28
C VAL A 41 33.09 22.22 -1.06
N LEU A 42 32.14 21.62 -1.75
CA LEU A 42 31.94 20.18 -1.85
C LEU A 42 32.33 19.74 -3.26
N ALA A 43 33.27 18.82 -3.36
CA ALA A 43 33.59 18.17 -4.63
C ALA A 43 32.54 17.08 -4.89
N VAL A 44 31.84 17.18 -6.02
CA VAL A 44 30.79 16.20 -6.37
C VAL A 44 31.38 15.07 -7.22
N THR A 45 30.93 13.87 -6.91
CA THR A 45 31.25 12.66 -7.67
C THR A 45 29.96 12.03 -8.14
N PRO A 46 29.95 11.46 -9.36
CA PRO A 46 28.79 10.70 -9.82
C PRO A 46 28.62 9.46 -8.95
N THR A 47 27.39 9.21 -8.53
CA THR A 47 27.00 8.06 -7.70
C THR A 47 25.79 7.39 -8.30
N GLU A 48 25.61 6.11 -7.99
CA GLU A 48 24.37 5.39 -8.22
C GLU A 48 23.44 5.63 -7.03
N VAL A 49 22.18 5.95 -7.30
CA VAL A 49 21.17 6.24 -6.27
C VAL A 49 19.89 5.47 -6.55
N ASP A 50 19.43 4.73 -5.56
CA ASP A 50 18.10 4.11 -5.59
C ASP A 50 17.03 5.15 -5.24
N LEU A 51 16.10 5.36 -6.16
CA LEU A 51 15.00 6.31 -5.99
C LEU A 51 13.85 5.62 -5.25
N GLY A 52 13.98 5.44 -3.93
CA GLY A 52 12.90 4.89 -3.11
C GLY A 52 11.76 5.89 -2.93
N VAL A 53 10.52 5.41 -2.97
CA VAL A 53 9.31 6.21 -2.70
C VAL A 53 8.82 5.92 -1.30
N ARG A 54 8.59 6.97 -0.51
CA ARG A 54 8.08 6.86 0.86
C ARG A 54 6.60 7.13 0.89
N SER A 55 5.89 6.30 1.61
CA SER A 55 4.46 6.44 1.87
C SER A 55 4.14 5.90 3.25
N GLN A 56 2.89 6.02 3.65
CA GLN A 56 2.40 5.47 4.91
C GLN A 56 0.98 4.97 4.70
N GLY A 57 0.60 3.95 5.46
CA GLY A 57 -0.72 3.36 5.30
C GLY A 57 -1.12 2.44 6.45
N SER A 58 -2.37 1.99 6.41
CA SER A 58 -2.90 1.03 7.39
C SER A 58 -2.94 -0.36 6.80
N VAL A 59 -2.64 -1.34 7.63
CA VAL A 59 -2.74 -2.75 7.29
C VAL A 59 -4.21 -3.15 7.23
N ILE A 60 -4.64 -3.73 6.13
CA ILE A 60 -5.99 -4.27 5.92
C ILE A 60 -5.91 -5.75 5.54
N PRO A 61 -6.93 -6.55 5.82
CA PRO A 61 -6.97 -7.93 5.36
C PRO A 61 -7.24 -7.98 3.85
N VAL A 62 -6.72 -9.00 3.17
CA VAL A 62 -7.04 -9.25 1.75
C VAL A 62 -8.50 -9.63 1.58
N THR A 63 -9.01 -10.46 2.48
CA THR A 63 -10.40 -10.93 2.46
C THR A 63 -11.06 -10.66 3.81
N GLU A 64 -12.19 -9.99 3.77
CA GLU A 64 -13.08 -9.77 4.91
C GLU A 64 -14.49 -10.11 4.49
N ALA A 65 -15.23 -10.85 5.32
CA ALA A 65 -16.59 -11.28 5.03
C ALA A 65 -17.46 -11.32 6.28
N ASP A 66 -18.74 -11.05 6.10
CA ASP A 66 -19.73 -11.34 7.14
C ASP A 66 -20.18 -12.80 7.02
N LEU A 67 -20.01 -13.56 8.11
CA LEU A 67 -20.55 -14.90 8.26
C LEU A 67 -22.04 -14.78 8.52
N VAL A 68 -22.85 -15.30 7.62
CA VAL A 68 -24.32 -15.19 7.70
C VAL A 68 -24.98 -16.56 7.89
N SER A 69 -26.12 -16.60 8.55
CA SER A 69 -26.91 -17.84 8.62
C SER A 69 -27.67 -18.06 7.31
N GLU A 70 -27.57 -19.27 6.74
CA GLU A 70 -28.31 -19.67 5.55
C GLU A 70 -29.68 -20.30 5.88
N VAL A 71 -29.88 -20.68 7.14
CA VAL A 71 -31.11 -21.29 7.66
C VAL A 71 -31.48 -20.68 9.00
N ALA A 72 -32.75 -20.78 9.42
CA ALA A 72 -33.19 -20.24 10.70
C ALA A 72 -33.01 -21.27 11.83
N GLY A 73 -32.77 -20.81 13.06
CA GLY A 73 -32.70 -21.72 14.20
C GLY A 73 -32.08 -21.10 15.43
N THR A 74 -32.15 -21.80 16.57
CA THR A 74 -31.50 -21.36 17.81
C THR A 74 -30.06 -21.87 17.83
N ILE A 75 -29.11 -21.01 18.23
CA ILE A 75 -27.70 -21.38 18.40
C ILE A 75 -27.57 -22.27 19.66
N VAL A 76 -27.24 -23.52 19.46
CA VAL A 76 -27.08 -24.48 20.58
C VAL A 76 -25.64 -24.68 21.00
N TRP A 77 -24.69 -24.37 20.10
CA TRP A 77 -23.28 -24.54 20.36
C TRP A 77 -22.45 -23.51 19.60
N THR A 78 -21.33 -23.05 20.24
CA THR A 78 -20.31 -22.16 19.67
C THR A 78 -18.94 -22.76 19.90
N ALA A 79 -18.03 -22.64 18.93
CA ALA A 79 -16.63 -23.02 19.09
C ALA A 79 -15.92 -22.09 20.07
N GLU A 80 -14.84 -22.56 20.70
CA GLU A 80 -13.97 -21.71 21.55
C GLU A 80 -13.29 -20.63 20.71
N SER A 81 -13.00 -20.91 19.45
CA SER A 81 -12.47 -19.99 18.45
C SER A 81 -13.46 -18.89 18.04
N PHE A 82 -14.76 -19.05 18.36
CA PHE A 82 -15.81 -18.06 18.05
C PHE A 82 -15.86 -16.93 19.08
N GLU A 83 -14.70 -16.38 19.41
CA GLU A 83 -14.54 -15.18 20.24
C GLU A 83 -13.71 -14.12 19.49
N VAL A 84 -13.92 -12.84 19.82
CA VAL A 84 -13.21 -11.73 19.15
C VAL A 84 -11.70 -11.94 19.29
N GLY A 85 -11.03 -11.96 18.14
CA GLY A 85 -9.61 -12.25 18.06
C GLY A 85 -9.24 -13.74 18.01
N GLY A 86 -10.20 -14.66 18.10
CA GLY A 86 -9.97 -16.10 17.94
C GLY A 86 -9.56 -16.47 16.52
N PHE A 87 -8.64 -17.44 16.41
CA PHE A 87 -8.21 -18.02 15.13
C PHE A 87 -9.00 -19.30 14.85
N PHE A 88 -9.29 -19.54 13.61
CA PHE A 88 -9.99 -20.74 13.13
C PHE A 88 -9.42 -21.19 11.78
N ASP A 89 -9.57 -22.49 11.50
CA ASP A 89 -9.17 -23.10 10.25
C ASP A 89 -10.30 -23.10 9.21
N ALA A 90 -9.94 -23.23 7.92
CA ALA A 90 -10.91 -23.38 6.84
C ALA A 90 -11.77 -24.64 7.06
N GLY A 91 -13.10 -24.51 6.94
CA GLY A 91 -14.06 -25.61 7.16
C GLY A 91 -14.36 -25.90 8.63
N GLU A 92 -13.71 -25.25 9.59
CA GLU A 92 -14.01 -25.39 11.02
C GLU A 92 -15.46 -24.98 11.31
N VAL A 93 -16.15 -25.76 12.15
CA VAL A 93 -17.50 -25.42 12.59
C VAL A 93 -17.42 -24.38 13.69
N LEU A 94 -17.88 -23.17 13.40
CA LEU A 94 -17.86 -22.07 14.37
C LEU A 94 -19.13 -22.03 15.22
N LEU A 95 -20.29 -22.38 14.63
CA LEU A 95 -21.58 -22.34 15.29
C LEU A 95 -22.41 -23.56 14.86
N ARG A 96 -23.32 -24.01 15.73
CA ARG A 96 -24.35 -25.00 15.38
C ARG A 96 -25.71 -24.51 15.82
N LEU A 97 -26.64 -24.57 14.85
CA LEU A 97 -28.05 -24.35 15.13
C LEU A 97 -28.71 -25.64 15.57
N ASP A 98 -29.89 -25.55 16.22
CA ASP A 98 -30.71 -26.69 16.54
C ASP A 98 -31.12 -27.43 15.25
N ARG A 99 -30.72 -28.68 15.13
CA ARG A 99 -30.87 -29.48 13.92
C ARG A 99 -32.09 -30.40 13.91
N ARG A 100 -32.80 -30.48 15.04
CA ARG A 100 -33.89 -31.46 15.21
C ARG A 100 -34.98 -31.33 14.16
N ASP A 101 -35.44 -30.14 13.86
CA ASP A 101 -36.48 -29.91 12.86
C ASP A 101 -36.01 -30.28 11.44
N TYR A 102 -34.74 -29.98 11.14
CA TYR A 102 -34.12 -30.35 9.86
C TYR A 102 -33.88 -31.85 9.71
N GLU A 103 -33.56 -32.58 10.78
CA GLU A 103 -33.49 -34.04 10.80
C GLU A 103 -34.86 -34.68 10.54
N LEU A 104 -35.91 -34.14 11.15
CA LEU A 104 -37.29 -34.59 10.90
C LEU A 104 -37.74 -34.32 9.45
N ALA A 105 -37.41 -33.15 8.91
CA ALA A 105 -37.69 -32.78 7.53
C ALA A 105 -36.97 -33.75 6.54
N LEU A 106 -35.70 -34.07 6.80
CA LEU A 106 -34.94 -35.03 6.00
C LEU A 106 -35.55 -36.46 6.10
N ALA A 107 -35.95 -36.91 7.28
CA ALA A 107 -36.59 -38.20 7.47
C ALA A 107 -37.91 -38.28 6.68
N SER A 108 -38.72 -37.21 6.71
CA SER A 108 -39.96 -37.10 5.92
C SER A 108 -39.68 -37.16 4.39
N ALA A 109 -38.69 -36.40 3.93
CA ALA A 109 -38.31 -36.39 2.51
C ALA A 109 -37.78 -37.77 2.03
N ARG A 110 -37.04 -38.51 2.87
CA ARG A 110 -36.60 -39.87 2.58
C ARG A 110 -37.78 -40.83 2.47
N ALA A 111 -38.79 -40.74 3.33
CA ALA A 111 -40.00 -41.53 3.27
C ALA A 111 -40.79 -41.25 1.99
N ALA A 112 -40.93 -39.98 1.60
CA ALA A 112 -41.59 -39.61 0.33
C ALA A 112 -40.87 -40.16 -0.90
N LEU A 113 -39.54 -40.14 -0.91
CA LEU A 113 -38.73 -40.73 -2.00
C LEU A 113 -38.95 -42.26 -2.07
N ALA A 114 -38.98 -42.94 -0.93
CA ALA A 114 -39.24 -44.38 -0.91
C ALA A 114 -40.65 -44.72 -1.44
N GLN A 115 -41.68 -43.95 -1.08
CA GLN A 115 -43.03 -44.09 -1.59
C GLN A 115 -43.11 -43.86 -3.10
N ALA A 116 -42.47 -42.82 -3.63
CA ALA A 116 -42.42 -42.58 -5.06
C ALA A 116 -41.67 -43.72 -5.82
N GLY A 117 -40.61 -44.27 -5.21
CA GLY A 117 -39.91 -45.44 -5.75
C GLY A 117 -40.77 -46.68 -5.85
N VAL A 118 -41.59 -46.97 -4.84
CA VAL A 118 -42.57 -48.08 -4.86
C VAL A 118 -43.64 -47.84 -5.94
N ALA A 119 -44.14 -46.61 -6.08
CA ALA A 119 -45.10 -46.26 -7.12
C ALA A 119 -44.51 -46.47 -8.53
N LEU A 120 -43.28 -46.04 -8.76
CA LEU A 120 -42.58 -46.30 -10.05
C LEU A 120 -42.40 -47.77 -10.32
N ALA A 121 -41.96 -48.57 -9.33
CA ALA A 121 -41.77 -50.01 -9.50
C ALA A 121 -43.10 -50.72 -9.84
N ARG A 122 -44.22 -50.30 -9.24
CA ARG A 122 -45.53 -50.81 -9.58
C ARG A 122 -45.93 -50.45 -11.00
N GLU A 123 -45.80 -49.20 -11.45
CA GLU A 123 -46.11 -48.79 -12.82
C GLU A 123 -45.23 -49.50 -13.86
N GLN A 124 -43.96 -49.77 -13.52
CA GLN A 124 -43.08 -50.59 -14.37
C GLN A 124 -43.58 -51.94 -14.54
N ALA A 125 -43.98 -52.65 -13.46
CA ALA A 125 -44.54 -54.01 -13.53
C ALA A 125 -45.85 -54.03 -14.33
N GLU A 126 -46.76 -53.06 -14.13
CA GLU A 126 -48.00 -52.93 -14.87
C GLU A 126 -47.78 -52.65 -16.39
N ALA A 127 -46.75 -51.84 -16.71
CA ALA A 127 -46.37 -51.60 -18.11
C ALA A 127 -45.78 -52.87 -18.81
N ASP A 128 -45.01 -53.66 -18.07
CA ASP A 128 -44.44 -54.90 -18.58
C ASP A 128 -45.55 -55.93 -18.86
N VAL A 129 -46.51 -56.08 -17.95
CA VAL A 129 -47.70 -56.96 -18.18
C VAL A 129 -48.49 -56.44 -19.39
N ALA A 130 -48.76 -55.13 -19.52
CA ALA A 130 -49.46 -54.60 -20.66
C ALA A 130 -48.76 -54.83 -22.01
N ARG A 131 -47.42 -54.88 -21.99
CA ARG A 131 -46.61 -55.20 -23.16
C ARG A 131 -46.73 -56.71 -23.53
N GLU A 132 -46.63 -57.58 -22.54
CA GLU A 132 -46.80 -59.05 -22.73
C GLU A 132 -48.17 -59.35 -23.27
N GLU A 133 -49.27 -58.81 -22.70
CA GLU A 133 -50.62 -58.99 -23.16
C GLU A 133 -50.84 -58.56 -24.63
N TRP A 134 -50.23 -57.38 -25.01
CA TRP A 134 -50.28 -56.89 -26.39
C TRP A 134 -49.61 -57.85 -27.38
N GLU A 135 -48.46 -58.40 -26.98
CA GLU A 135 -47.69 -59.35 -27.80
C GLU A 135 -48.47 -60.68 -27.96
N GLU A 136 -49.11 -61.21 -26.91
CA GLU A 136 -49.90 -62.42 -26.94
C GLU A 136 -51.18 -62.31 -27.82
N LEU A 137 -51.81 -61.10 -27.82
CA LEU A 137 -53.02 -60.89 -28.64
C LEU A 137 -52.74 -60.85 -30.15
N GLY A 138 -51.47 -60.80 -30.56
CA GLY A 138 -51.09 -60.82 -31.98
C GLY A 138 -51.68 -59.62 -32.77
N ALA A 139 -52.00 -58.49 -32.13
CA ALA A 139 -52.59 -57.33 -32.73
C ALA A 139 -51.53 -56.65 -33.64
N GLY A 140 -51.78 -56.81 -34.96
CA GLY A 140 -50.85 -56.19 -35.94
C GLY A 140 -50.83 -54.71 -35.85
N GLY A 141 -49.62 -54.10 -35.71
CA GLY A 141 -49.38 -52.68 -35.66
C GLY A 141 -48.54 -52.24 -34.43
N GLU A 142 -48.09 -51.03 -34.41
CA GLU A 142 -47.43 -50.45 -33.21
C GLU A 142 -48.46 -50.15 -32.12
N PRO A 143 -48.23 -50.60 -30.87
CA PRO A 143 -49.11 -50.30 -29.75
C PRO A 143 -49.03 -48.76 -29.43
N SER A 144 -50.17 -48.20 -29.10
CA SER A 144 -50.17 -46.80 -28.71
C SER A 144 -49.44 -46.62 -27.40
N PRO A 145 -48.77 -45.40 -27.20
CA PRO A 145 -48.10 -45.12 -25.95
C PRO A 145 -48.98 -45.27 -24.70
N LEU A 146 -50.28 -45.08 -24.83
CA LEU A 146 -51.24 -45.23 -23.74
C LEU A 146 -51.45 -46.65 -23.34
N VAL A 147 -51.51 -47.59 -24.34
CA VAL A 147 -51.60 -49.00 -24.09
C VAL A 147 -50.38 -49.54 -23.36
N LEU A 148 -49.19 -49.07 -23.71
CA LEU A 148 -47.94 -49.40 -23.03
C LEU A 148 -47.70 -48.60 -21.75
N ARG A 149 -48.71 -47.87 -21.25
CA ARG A 149 -48.64 -47.07 -20.02
C ARG A 149 -47.46 -46.08 -19.98
N GLN A 150 -46.93 -45.65 -21.13
CA GLN A 150 -45.78 -44.75 -21.20
C GLN A 150 -46.00 -43.38 -20.48
N PRO A 151 -47.18 -42.73 -20.58
CA PRO A 151 -47.44 -41.50 -19.82
C PRO A 151 -47.42 -41.72 -18.31
N GLN A 152 -47.99 -42.86 -17.82
CA GLN A 152 -47.99 -43.19 -16.39
C GLN A 152 -46.58 -43.47 -15.86
N LEU A 153 -45.77 -44.18 -16.64
CA LEU A 153 -44.36 -44.39 -16.34
C LEU A 153 -43.59 -43.07 -16.30
N ALA A 154 -43.85 -42.15 -17.24
CA ALA A 154 -43.21 -40.83 -17.26
C ALA A 154 -43.61 -40.01 -16.02
N GLU A 155 -44.89 -40.06 -15.64
CA GLU A 155 -45.41 -39.41 -14.42
C GLU A 155 -44.73 -39.99 -13.16
N ALA A 156 -44.69 -41.30 -13.00
CA ALA A 156 -44.07 -41.96 -11.86
C ALA A 156 -42.56 -41.63 -11.75
N ARG A 157 -41.85 -41.58 -12.88
CA ARG A 157 -40.45 -41.14 -12.93
C ARG A 157 -40.28 -39.70 -12.48
N ALA A 158 -41.14 -38.79 -12.98
CA ALA A 158 -41.13 -37.38 -12.57
C ALA A 158 -41.39 -37.19 -11.05
N GLN A 159 -42.28 -38.05 -10.48
CA GLN A 159 -42.52 -38.05 -9.04
C GLN A 159 -41.30 -38.48 -8.22
N VAL A 160 -40.54 -39.50 -8.70
CA VAL A 160 -39.26 -39.89 -8.06
C VAL A 160 -38.24 -38.77 -8.13
N GLU A 161 -38.10 -38.12 -9.28
CA GLU A 161 -37.19 -37.00 -9.45
C GLU A 161 -37.54 -35.81 -8.52
N ALA A 162 -38.83 -35.49 -8.41
CA ALA A 162 -39.31 -34.46 -7.51
C ALA A 162 -39.03 -34.77 -6.03
N ALA A 163 -39.29 -36.04 -5.63
CA ALA A 163 -39.01 -36.53 -4.27
C ALA A 163 -37.49 -36.53 -3.97
N LEU A 164 -36.66 -36.88 -4.95
CA LEU A 164 -35.20 -36.82 -4.84
C LEU A 164 -34.71 -35.39 -4.68
N ALA A 165 -35.27 -34.45 -5.41
CA ALA A 165 -34.93 -33.02 -5.28
C ALA A 165 -35.29 -32.48 -3.88
N ASN A 166 -36.47 -32.84 -3.36
CA ASN A 166 -36.88 -32.48 -2.01
C ASN A 166 -35.97 -33.06 -0.92
N LYS A 167 -35.56 -34.35 -1.09
CA LYS A 167 -34.56 -34.96 -0.18
C LYS A 167 -33.24 -34.21 -0.20
N ARG A 168 -32.70 -33.87 -1.37
CA ARG A 168 -31.46 -33.11 -1.50
C ARG A 168 -31.56 -31.73 -0.82
N ARG A 169 -32.70 -31.05 -0.98
CA ARG A 169 -32.94 -29.80 -0.31
C ARG A 169 -32.91 -29.93 1.22
N ALA A 170 -33.57 -30.94 1.77
CA ALA A 170 -33.57 -31.20 3.21
C ALA A 170 -32.16 -31.55 3.74
N GLU A 171 -31.35 -32.26 2.95
CA GLU A 171 -29.95 -32.57 3.26
C GLU A 171 -29.11 -31.28 3.32
N LEU A 172 -29.23 -30.40 2.34
CA LEU A 172 -28.53 -29.12 2.33
C LEU A 172 -28.95 -28.21 3.50
N ASP A 173 -30.25 -28.15 3.80
CA ASP A 173 -30.72 -27.35 4.91
C ASP A 173 -30.22 -27.88 6.27
N LEU A 174 -30.12 -29.21 6.43
CA LEU A 174 -29.49 -29.82 7.59
C LEU A 174 -28.00 -29.55 7.66
N GLU A 175 -27.26 -29.65 6.56
CA GLU A 175 -25.84 -29.28 6.50
C GLU A 175 -25.61 -27.86 6.91
N ARG A 176 -26.42 -26.90 6.46
CA ARG A 176 -26.35 -25.47 6.77
C ARG A 176 -26.64 -25.13 8.24
N THR A 177 -27.14 -26.08 9.05
CA THR A 177 -27.24 -25.88 10.51
C THR A 177 -25.87 -25.85 11.18
N ALA A 178 -24.83 -26.38 10.55
CA ALA A 178 -23.44 -26.29 10.99
C ALA A 178 -22.74 -25.17 10.22
N ILE A 179 -22.61 -24.01 10.82
CA ILE A 179 -22.01 -22.83 10.21
C ILE A 179 -20.49 -22.97 10.26
N ARG A 180 -19.88 -23.02 9.09
CA ARG A 180 -18.45 -23.26 8.91
C ARG A 180 -17.71 -22.02 8.41
N ALA A 181 -16.44 -21.92 8.80
CA ALA A 181 -15.54 -20.92 8.26
C ALA A 181 -15.21 -21.21 6.77
N PRO A 182 -15.41 -20.26 5.85
CA PRO A 182 -15.12 -20.45 4.42
C PRO A 182 -13.62 -20.46 4.11
N PHE A 183 -12.79 -19.90 4.97
CA PHE A 183 -11.33 -19.82 4.86
C PHE A 183 -10.71 -19.84 6.26
N ALA A 184 -9.42 -20.06 6.37
CA ALA A 184 -8.67 -19.90 7.61
C ALA A 184 -8.55 -18.41 7.96
N GLY A 185 -8.87 -18.04 9.19
CA GLY A 185 -8.99 -16.64 9.51
C GLY A 185 -9.07 -16.32 10.98
N ARG A 186 -9.50 -15.08 11.24
CA ARG A 186 -9.68 -14.54 12.58
C ARG A 186 -11.01 -13.82 12.70
N LEU A 187 -11.61 -13.90 13.87
CA LEU A 187 -12.88 -13.25 14.16
C LEU A 187 -12.63 -11.77 14.55
N ARG A 188 -13.22 -10.86 13.77
CA ARG A 188 -13.15 -9.41 14.04
C ARG A 188 -14.23 -8.95 15.00
N ALA A 189 -15.47 -9.38 14.74
CA ALA A 189 -16.61 -8.97 15.53
C ALA A 189 -17.62 -10.13 15.64
N LYS A 190 -18.09 -10.37 16.83
CA LYS A 190 -19.15 -11.32 17.19
C LYS A 190 -20.46 -10.57 17.29
N ARG A 191 -21.53 -11.07 16.68
CA ARG A 191 -22.86 -10.41 16.67
C ARG A 191 -23.95 -11.24 17.33
N VAL A 192 -23.69 -12.48 17.66
CA VAL A 192 -24.66 -13.42 18.24
C VAL A 192 -24.03 -14.28 19.30
N ASP A 193 -24.86 -14.80 20.21
CA ASP A 193 -24.46 -15.66 21.30
C ASP A 193 -25.24 -16.99 21.33
N ARG A 194 -24.73 -17.94 22.12
CA ARG A 194 -25.41 -19.22 22.36
C ARG A 194 -26.77 -18.98 23.02
N GLY A 195 -27.81 -19.66 22.52
CA GLY A 195 -29.20 -19.53 22.97
C GLY A 195 -30.02 -18.51 22.19
N GLU A 196 -29.40 -17.71 21.32
CA GLU A 196 -30.07 -16.73 20.49
C GLU A 196 -30.70 -17.40 19.26
N PHE A 197 -31.87 -16.92 18.84
CA PHE A 197 -32.54 -17.39 17.62
C PHE A 197 -32.14 -16.46 16.46
N VAL A 198 -31.67 -17.06 15.38
CA VAL A 198 -31.23 -16.36 14.16
C VAL A 198 -32.12 -16.73 12.97
N ASN A 199 -32.38 -15.77 12.11
CA ASN A 199 -33.07 -15.96 10.86
C ASN A 199 -32.09 -16.10 9.70
N ARG A 200 -32.58 -16.59 8.57
CA ARG A 200 -31.81 -16.65 7.33
C ARG A 200 -31.34 -15.26 6.90
N GLY A 201 -30.06 -15.12 6.52
CA GLY A 201 -29.43 -13.88 6.06
C GLY A 201 -28.98 -12.94 7.19
N VAL A 202 -29.13 -13.33 8.47
CA VAL A 202 -28.65 -12.53 9.60
C VAL A 202 -27.14 -12.68 9.71
N PRO A 203 -26.37 -11.58 9.79
CA PRO A 203 -24.94 -11.59 10.06
C PRO A 203 -24.64 -12.10 11.47
N LEU A 204 -23.83 -13.12 11.59
CA LEU A 204 -23.45 -13.78 12.85
C LEU A 204 -22.14 -13.25 13.39
N ALA A 205 -21.18 -12.98 12.48
CA ALA A 205 -19.87 -12.45 12.81
C ALA A 205 -19.22 -11.81 11.58
N THR A 206 -18.26 -10.92 11.81
CA THR A 206 -17.34 -10.46 10.77
C THR A 206 -16.01 -11.19 10.93
N ILE A 207 -15.54 -11.84 9.87
CA ILE A 207 -14.32 -12.65 9.83
C ILE A 207 -13.38 -12.12 8.75
N TYR A 208 -12.08 -12.33 8.94
CA TYR A 208 -11.07 -11.97 7.94
C TYR A 208 -9.98 -13.04 7.82
N ALA A 209 -9.44 -13.16 6.60
CA ALA A 209 -8.37 -14.11 6.30
C ALA A 209 -7.04 -13.68 6.90
N VAL A 210 -6.16 -14.66 7.22
CA VAL A 210 -4.86 -14.43 7.87
C VAL A 210 -3.67 -14.90 7.03
N ASP A 211 -3.92 -15.40 5.83
CA ASP A 211 -2.91 -15.87 4.88
C ASP A 211 -2.07 -14.72 4.31
N ALA A 212 -2.69 -13.56 4.08
CA ALA A 212 -2.02 -12.38 3.61
C ALA A 212 -2.67 -11.10 4.17
N ALA A 213 -1.90 -10.03 4.23
CA ALA A 213 -2.38 -8.69 4.52
C ALA A 213 -1.96 -7.73 3.41
N GLU A 214 -2.75 -6.68 3.21
CA GLU A 214 -2.44 -5.61 2.28
C GLU A 214 -2.26 -4.29 3.03
N VAL A 215 -1.43 -3.42 2.45
CA VAL A 215 -1.25 -2.05 2.91
C VAL A 215 -1.53 -1.12 1.75
N VAL A 216 -2.49 -0.22 1.93
CA VAL A 216 -2.79 0.81 0.93
C VAL A 216 -1.84 1.97 1.15
N LEU A 217 -1.02 2.25 0.16
CA LEU A 217 0.04 3.26 0.19
C LEU A 217 -0.28 4.37 -0.83
N PRO A 218 -0.83 5.50 -0.40
CA PRO A 218 -1.04 6.64 -1.28
C PRO A 218 0.30 7.29 -1.63
N VAL A 219 0.56 7.43 -2.93
CA VAL A 219 1.78 8.01 -3.50
C VAL A 219 1.42 9.13 -4.46
N PRO A 220 2.08 10.29 -4.41
CA PRO A 220 1.89 11.34 -5.41
C PRO A 220 2.15 10.85 -6.83
N ASP A 221 1.38 11.31 -7.80
CA ASP A 221 1.51 10.94 -9.22
C ASP A 221 2.92 11.22 -9.77
N SER A 222 3.54 12.30 -9.32
CA SER A 222 4.92 12.69 -9.68
C SER A 222 5.99 11.68 -9.21
N GLU A 223 5.74 10.94 -8.12
CA GLU A 223 6.70 9.98 -7.60
C GLU A 223 6.59 8.59 -8.27
N LEU A 224 5.49 8.33 -8.99
CA LEU A 224 5.35 7.10 -9.77
C LEU A 224 6.43 6.96 -10.86
N ALA A 225 6.95 8.08 -11.36
CA ALA A 225 8.04 8.11 -12.34
C ALA A 225 9.34 7.46 -11.82
N PHE A 226 9.49 7.37 -10.51
CA PHE A 226 10.66 6.75 -9.86
C PHE A 226 10.51 5.25 -9.61
N LEU A 227 9.30 4.72 -9.82
CA LEU A 227 9.00 3.31 -9.68
C LEU A 227 8.91 2.65 -11.05
N ASP A 228 9.47 1.45 -11.18
CA ASP A 228 9.31 0.65 -12.38
C ASP A 228 7.98 -0.12 -12.30
N LEU A 229 6.90 0.61 -12.57
CA LEU A 229 5.53 0.09 -12.48
C LEU A 229 4.82 0.24 -13.82
N PRO A 230 4.27 -0.83 -14.41
CA PRO A 230 3.32 -0.69 -15.49
C PRO A 230 2.08 0.04 -14.96
N LEU A 231 1.75 1.17 -15.57
CA LEU A 231 0.54 1.93 -15.26
C LEU A 231 -0.69 1.17 -15.77
N GLY A 232 -1.30 0.42 -14.89
CA GLY A 232 -2.51 -0.37 -15.13
C GLY A 232 -2.24 -1.86 -15.22
N GLY A 233 -2.77 -2.60 -14.24
CA GLY A 233 -2.73 -4.06 -14.18
C GLY A 233 -2.24 -4.60 -12.84
N GLU A 234 -2.36 -5.91 -12.71
CA GLU A 234 -1.78 -6.66 -11.61
C GLU A 234 -0.30 -6.95 -11.89
N LEU A 235 0.53 -6.69 -10.90
CA LEU A 235 1.97 -6.93 -10.96
C LEU A 235 2.33 -8.33 -10.44
N GLY A 236 1.44 -8.92 -9.61
CA GLY A 236 1.71 -10.18 -8.96
C GLY A 236 3.06 -10.16 -8.22
N ASP A 237 3.86 -11.21 -8.42
CA ASP A 237 5.16 -11.35 -7.76
C ASP A 237 6.29 -10.54 -8.41
N SER A 238 6.05 -9.87 -9.53
CA SER A 238 7.07 -9.09 -10.24
C SER A 238 7.19 -7.63 -9.76
N GLY A 239 6.26 -7.17 -8.92
CA GLY A 239 6.28 -5.81 -8.43
C GLY A 239 7.45 -5.49 -7.49
N PRO A 240 7.79 -4.21 -7.28
CA PRO A 240 8.88 -3.78 -6.43
C PRO A 240 8.65 -4.17 -4.96
N ARG A 241 9.75 -4.37 -4.24
CA ARG A 241 9.71 -4.64 -2.81
C ARG A 241 9.33 -3.39 -2.05
N ALA A 242 8.59 -3.58 -0.96
CA ALA A 242 8.23 -2.53 -0.02
C ALA A 242 8.69 -2.94 1.39
N ARG A 243 9.48 -2.09 2.04
CA ARG A 243 9.83 -2.24 3.45
C ARG A 243 8.81 -1.50 4.29
N LEU A 244 8.15 -2.22 5.17
CA LEU A 244 7.12 -1.69 6.06
C LEU A 244 7.70 -1.60 7.46
N ARG A 245 7.60 -0.44 8.09
CA ARG A 245 8.13 -0.19 9.43
C ARG A 245 7.04 0.35 10.31
N ALA A 246 6.97 -0.15 11.55
CA ALA A 246 6.10 0.43 12.56
C ALA A 246 6.73 0.35 13.95
N GLN A 247 6.28 1.24 14.81
CA GLN A 247 6.56 1.15 16.23
C GLN A 247 5.38 0.44 16.89
N PHE A 248 5.62 -0.78 17.41
CA PHE A 248 4.58 -1.60 18.01
C PHE A 248 5.14 -2.36 19.21
N ALA A 249 4.33 -2.54 20.28
CA ALA A 249 4.73 -3.24 21.51
C ALA A 249 6.06 -2.77 22.13
N GLY A 250 6.36 -1.47 22.02
CA GLY A 250 7.57 -0.85 22.60
C GLY A 250 8.83 -0.98 21.76
N GLY A 251 8.78 -1.62 20.57
CA GLY A 251 9.88 -1.79 19.63
C GLY A 251 9.59 -1.25 18.23
N ARG A 252 10.65 -1.01 17.46
CA ARG A 252 10.55 -0.77 16.02
C ARG A 252 10.71 -2.09 15.31
N HIS A 253 9.75 -2.42 14.46
CA HIS A 253 9.72 -3.67 13.71
C HIS A 253 9.64 -3.39 12.22
N GLU A 254 10.15 -4.33 11.43
CA GLU A 254 10.18 -4.25 9.97
C GLU A 254 9.58 -5.52 9.36
N TRP A 255 8.76 -5.33 8.33
CA TRP A 255 8.18 -6.40 7.52
C TRP A 255 8.52 -6.13 6.06
N GLU A 256 8.69 -7.17 5.30
CA GLU A 256 8.85 -7.09 3.87
C GLU A 256 7.53 -7.39 3.17
N GLY A 257 7.18 -6.56 2.23
CA GLY A 257 6.05 -6.73 1.33
C GLY A 257 6.46 -6.49 -0.11
N ARG A 258 5.49 -6.62 -0.99
CA ARG A 258 5.66 -6.40 -2.42
C ARG A 258 4.46 -5.63 -2.97
N ILE A 259 4.71 -4.69 -3.86
CA ILE A 259 3.63 -4.00 -4.57
C ILE A 259 3.00 -4.99 -5.57
N VAL A 260 1.75 -5.33 -5.36
CA VAL A 260 1.03 -6.30 -6.20
C VAL A 260 0.08 -5.64 -7.18
N ARG A 261 -0.37 -4.43 -6.89
CA ARG A 261 -1.30 -3.67 -7.73
C ARG A 261 -1.04 -2.17 -7.62
N VAL A 262 -1.35 -1.46 -8.69
CA VAL A 262 -1.49 0.00 -8.72
C VAL A 262 -2.98 0.31 -8.80
N GLY A 263 -3.46 1.20 -7.94
CA GLY A 263 -4.85 1.64 -7.99
C GLY A 263 -5.17 2.26 -9.35
N GLY A 264 -6.31 1.86 -9.93
CA GLY A 264 -6.74 2.36 -11.25
C GLY A 264 -7.32 3.77 -11.23
N GLU A 265 -7.39 4.41 -10.06
CA GLU A 265 -7.98 5.73 -9.87
C GLU A 265 -6.98 6.68 -9.20
N ILE A 266 -6.90 7.90 -9.72
CA ILE A 266 -6.15 9.00 -9.09
C ILE A 266 -7.16 9.83 -8.32
N ASP A 267 -6.93 10.03 -7.03
CA ASP A 267 -7.76 10.93 -6.22
C ASP A 267 -7.60 12.37 -6.75
N PRO A 268 -8.68 12.99 -7.29
CA PRO A 268 -8.58 14.30 -7.92
C PRO A 268 -8.29 15.44 -6.93
N ALA A 269 -8.55 15.24 -5.64
CA ALA A 269 -8.31 16.26 -4.61
C ALA A 269 -6.86 16.25 -4.13
N THR A 270 -6.27 15.06 -3.98
CA THR A 270 -4.91 14.89 -3.45
C THR A 270 -3.87 14.61 -4.53
N ARG A 271 -4.29 14.19 -5.74
CA ARG A 271 -3.45 13.70 -6.83
C ARG A 271 -2.59 12.51 -6.42
N MET A 272 -3.13 11.67 -5.54
CA MET A 272 -2.44 10.47 -5.10
C MET A 272 -2.98 9.24 -5.83
N VAL A 273 -2.08 8.31 -6.10
CA VAL A 273 -2.36 6.97 -6.61
C VAL A 273 -2.09 5.97 -5.49
N ASN A 274 -3.01 5.06 -5.25
CA ASN A 274 -2.84 4.03 -4.24
C ASN A 274 -2.01 2.86 -4.79
N LEU A 275 -0.86 2.60 -4.17
CA LEU A 275 -0.12 1.36 -4.37
C LEU A 275 -0.59 0.35 -3.31
N ILE A 276 -0.78 -0.89 -3.71
CA ILE A 276 -1.16 -1.96 -2.79
C ILE A 276 0.05 -2.86 -2.55
N ALA A 277 0.58 -2.77 -1.35
CA ALA A 277 1.63 -3.67 -0.89
C ALA A 277 1.01 -4.89 -0.21
N ARG A 278 1.41 -6.10 -0.59
CA ARG A 278 1.00 -7.36 0.01
C ARG A 278 2.12 -7.94 0.86
N VAL A 279 1.76 -8.45 2.01
CA VAL A 279 2.60 -9.20 2.92
C VAL A 279 1.98 -10.58 3.10
N ASP A 280 2.68 -11.62 2.70
CA ASP A 280 2.26 -13.00 2.90
C ASP A 280 2.61 -13.46 4.31
N ASP A 281 1.79 -14.36 4.87
CA ASP A 281 1.94 -14.90 6.23
C ASP A 281 2.17 -13.80 7.30
N PRO A 282 1.32 -12.76 7.39
CA PRO A 282 1.54 -11.61 8.28
C PRO A 282 1.58 -12.00 9.77
N TYR A 283 0.97 -13.12 10.13
CA TYR A 283 0.91 -13.66 11.49
C TYR A 283 2.01 -14.68 11.80
N ARG A 284 2.87 -15.01 10.83
CA ARG A 284 3.97 -15.95 11.05
C ARG A 284 5.01 -15.34 11.99
N ALA A 285 5.28 -16.04 13.08
CA ALA A 285 6.34 -15.65 14.01
C ALA A 285 7.71 -15.77 13.32
N ALA A 286 8.51 -14.71 13.35
CA ALA A 286 9.88 -14.70 12.85
C ALA A 286 10.78 -14.09 13.94
N GLY A 287 11.30 -14.93 14.83
CA GLY A 287 12.06 -14.49 16.00
C GLY A 287 11.19 -13.63 16.92
N ASP A 288 11.73 -12.49 17.38
CA ASP A 288 11.04 -11.53 18.25
C ASP A 288 10.12 -10.57 17.49
N ARG A 289 9.95 -10.74 16.18
CA ARG A 289 9.09 -9.88 15.40
C ARG A 289 7.62 -10.20 15.67
N PRO A 290 6.82 -9.21 16.11
CA PRO A 290 5.38 -9.41 16.29
C PRO A 290 4.68 -9.58 14.96
N PRO A 291 3.48 -10.19 14.94
CA PRO A 291 2.66 -10.28 13.74
C PRO A 291 2.29 -8.90 13.21
N LEU A 292 2.19 -8.78 11.89
CA LEU A 292 1.68 -7.59 11.22
C LEU A 292 0.15 -7.56 11.37
N SER A 293 -0.32 -6.98 12.45
CA SER A 293 -1.75 -6.98 12.79
C SER A 293 -2.55 -6.03 11.89
N VAL A 294 -3.74 -6.48 11.48
CA VAL A 294 -4.72 -5.64 10.78
C VAL A 294 -5.05 -4.41 11.65
N GLY A 295 -5.10 -3.23 11.01
CA GLY A 295 -5.29 -1.94 11.67
C GLY A 295 -4.00 -1.26 12.11
N LEU A 296 -2.84 -1.91 12.03
CA LEU A 296 -1.56 -1.28 12.33
C LEU A 296 -1.24 -0.23 11.25
N PHE A 297 -0.79 0.95 11.70
CA PHE A 297 -0.29 1.99 10.80
C PHE A 297 1.21 1.80 10.60
N VAL A 298 1.65 1.83 9.34
CA VAL A 298 3.03 1.55 8.95
C VAL A 298 3.60 2.63 8.04
N ASP A 299 4.87 2.93 8.23
CA ASP A 299 5.69 3.68 7.26
C ASP A 299 6.20 2.69 6.23
N ALA A 300 6.09 3.03 4.96
CA ALA A 300 6.51 2.19 3.85
C ALA A 300 7.57 2.89 3.01
N GLU A 301 8.58 2.13 2.61
CA GLU A 301 9.59 2.52 1.64
C GLU A 301 9.56 1.53 0.47
N VAL A 302 9.02 1.98 -0.66
CA VAL A 302 8.98 1.19 -1.90
C VAL A 302 10.30 1.36 -2.62
N VAL A 303 10.97 0.26 -2.96
CA VAL A 303 12.22 0.27 -3.71
C VAL A 303 11.94 0.74 -5.13
N GLY A 304 12.53 1.85 -5.52
CA GLY A 304 12.40 2.41 -6.86
C GLY A 304 13.50 1.97 -7.81
N ARG A 305 13.54 2.62 -8.96
CA ARG A 305 14.59 2.38 -9.97
C ARG A 305 15.93 2.91 -9.46
N SER A 306 17.01 2.23 -9.79
CA SER A 306 18.36 2.74 -9.62
C SER A 306 18.73 3.65 -10.79
N VAL A 307 19.33 4.80 -10.51
CA VAL A 307 19.82 5.73 -11.52
C VAL A 307 21.30 5.93 -11.31
N GLU A 308 22.07 5.61 -12.36
CA GLU A 308 23.51 5.77 -12.39
C GLU A 308 23.93 7.19 -12.81
N SER A 309 25.15 7.58 -12.46
CA SER A 309 25.77 8.83 -12.90
C SER A 309 25.03 10.10 -12.49
N VAL A 310 24.36 10.10 -11.34
CA VAL A 310 23.72 11.28 -10.74
C VAL A 310 24.58 11.88 -9.65
N PHE A 311 24.37 13.16 -9.35
CA PHE A 311 25.09 13.88 -8.31
C PHE A 311 24.17 14.18 -7.13
N GLN A 312 24.64 13.89 -5.93
CA GLN A 312 23.94 14.26 -4.70
C GLN A 312 24.45 15.61 -4.21
N VAL A 313 23.58 16.59 -4.19
CA VAL A 313 23.89 17.97 -3.80
C VAL A 313 23.07 18.33 -2.56
N PRO A 314 23.69 18.82 -1.48
CA PRO A 314 22.93 19.33 -0.34
C PRO A 314 21.96 20.42 -0.78
N ARG A 315 20.71 20.33 -0.34
CA ARG A 315 19.65 21.29 -0.74
C ARG A 315 20.05 22.76 -0.45
N GLY A 316 20.81 22.99 0.60
CA GLY A 316 21.32 24.33 0.96
C GLY A 316 22.31 24.94 -0.04
N ALA A 317 22.84 24.15 -0.98
CA ALA A 317 23.72 24.63 -2.04
C ALA A 317 22.97 25.13 -3.29
N LEU A 318 21.64 24.89 -3.37
CA LEU A 318 20.82 25.39 -4.46
C LEU A 318 20.58 26.90 -4.35
N VAL A 319 20.66 27.56 -5.49
CA VAL A 319 20.35 28.98 -5.68
C VAL A 319 19.10 29.11 -6.53
N GLY A 320 18.01 29.51 -5.89
CA GLY A 320 16.70 29.50 -6.58
C GLY A 320 16.15 28.10 -6.75
N ALA A 321 15.61 27.78 -7.93
CA ALA A 321 14.95 26.51 -8.18
C ALA A 321 15.90 25.43 -8.76
N ASP A 322 16.87 25.82 -9.59
CA ASP A 322 17.60 24.91 -10.48
C ASP A 322 19.06 25.33 -10.75
N ARG A 323 19.68 26.12 -9.85
CA ARG A 323 21.04 26.60 -10.06
C ARG A 323 21.93 26.32 -8.87
N VAL A 324 23.24 26.21 -9.12
CA VAL A 324 24.29 26.06 -8.10
C VAL A 324 25.46 27.00 -8.40
N TRP A 325 26.20 27.40 -7.36
CA TRP A 325 27.47 28.08 -7.53
C TRP A 325 28.58 27.06 -7.61
N LEU A 326 29.29 27.02 -8.74
CA LEU A 326 30.55 26.30 -8.89
C LEU A 326 31.73 27.23 -8.55
N VAL A 327 32.81 26.64 -8.07
CA VAL A 327 34.08 27.35 -7.86
C VAL A 327 35.09 26.83 -8.88
N GLU A 328 35.30 27.61 -9.96
CA GLU A 328 36.25 27.33 -11.02
C GLU A 328 37.39 28.37 -10.94
N ASP A 329 38.64 27.97 -10.86
CA ASP A 329 39.83 28.87 -10.76
C ASP A 329 39.72 29.97 -9.72
N GLY A 330 39.09 29.67 -8.56
CA GLY A 330 38.90 30.65 -7.48
C GLY A 330 37.83 31.70 -7.77
N ARG A 331 36.95 31.48 -8.73
CA ARG A 331 35.80 32.33 -9.07
C ARG A 331 34.49 31.55 -8.98
N LEU A 332 33.43 32.24 -8.62
CA LEU A 332 32.07 31.70 -8.65
C LEU A 332 31.54 31.72 -10.08
N VAL A 333 31.00 30.59 -10.52
CA VAL A 333 30.30 30.42 -11.79
C VAL A 333 28.91 29.91 -11.51
N LEU A 334 27.91 30.63 -11.98
CA LEU A 334 26.50 30.18 -11.81
C LEU A 334 26.17 29.15 -12.87
N ARG A 335 25.88 27.94 -12.42
CA ARG A 335 25.56 26.80 -13.30
C ARG A 335 24.11 26.36 -13.11
N GLN A 336 23.40 26.23 -14.23
CA GLN A 336 22.09 25.63 -14.24
C GLN A 336 22.21 24.11 -14.25
N VAL A 337 21.38 23.44 -13.46
CA VAL A 337 21.38 21.99 -13.28
C VAL A 337 19.99 21.41 -13.51
N GLU A 338 19.93 20.18 -14.00
CA GLU A 338 18.67 19.46 -14.11
C GLU A 338 18.44 18.62 -12.86
N ILE A 339 17.33 18.92 -12.16
CA ILE A 339 16.97 18.23 -10.91
C ILE A 339 16.07 17.05 -11.22
N LEU A 340 16.55 15.86 -10.93
CA LEU A 340 15.77 14.63 -11.04
C LEU A 340 14.81 14.49 -9.85
N ARG A 341 15.30 14.77 -8.62
CA ARG A 341 14.53 14.69 -7.38
C ARG A 341 15.04 15.70 -6.35
N ALA A 342 14.13 16.33 -5.63
CA ALA A 342 14.45 17.27 -4.57
C ALA A 342 13.87 16.78 -3.23
N ASP A 343 14.70 16.16 -2.41
CA ASP A 343 14.37 15.76 -1.05
C ASP A 343 14.61 16.94 -0.06
N PRO A 344 14.14 16.88 1.19
CA PRO A 344 14.33 17.96 2.16
C PRO A 344 15.80 18.30 2.45
N GLU A 345 16.70 17.33 2.43
CA GLU A 345 18.11 17.49 2.78
C GLU A 345 19.04 17.47 1.56
N VAL A 346 18.71 16.66 0.55
CA VAL A 346 19.54 16.38 -0.62
C VAL A 346 18.73 16.54 -1.90
N VAL A 347 19.38 17.04 -2.93
CA VAL A 347 18.86 17.13 -4.29
C VAL A 347 19.66 16.21 -5.19
N ILE A 348 18.98 15.42 -5.99
CA ILE A 348 19.58 14.54 -6.98
C ILE A 348 19.55 15.25 -8.34
N VAL A 349 20.73 15.50 -8.86
CA VAL A 349 20.97 16.22 -10.12
C VAL A 349 21.34 15.20 -11.18
N SER A 350 20.63 15.22 -12.31
CA SER A 350 20.88 14.33 -13.45
C SER A 350 21.80 14.90 -14.50
N ASP A 351 21.84 16.22 -14.68
CA ASP A 351 22.66 16.90 -15.68
C ASP A 351 23.10 18.30 -15.24
N GLY A 352 24.11 18.86 -15.88
CA GLY A 352 24.68 20.17 -15.59
C GLY A 352 25.90 20.17 -14.68
N LEU A 353 26.33 19.01 -14.15
CA LEU A 353 27.52 18.83 -13.32
C LEU A 353 28.48 17.80 -13.92
N SER A 354 29.75 17.97 -13.63
CA SER A 354 30.81 17.03 -14.02
C SER A 354 31.54 16.47 -12.79
N ALA A 355 32.12 15.27 -12.95
CA ALA A 355 32.91 14.67 -11.87
C ALA A 355 34.06 15.59 -11.45
N GLY A 356 34.12 15.92 -10.16
CA GLY A 356 35.14 16.80 -9.60
C GLY A 356 34.75 18.28 -9.53
N ASP A 357 33.61 18.67 -10.03
CA ASP A 357 33.09 20.03 -9.87
C ASP A 357 32.98 20.38 -8.37
N ARG A 358 33.34 21.62 -8.03
CA ARG A 358 33.33 22.11 -6.65
C ARG A 358 32.13 23.02 -6.44
N ILE A 359 31.12 22.55 -5.75
CA ILE A 359 29.91 23.33 -5.45
C ILE A 359 30.12 24.13 -4.16
N SER A 360 29.75 25.42 -4.18
CA SER A 360 29.74 26.24 -2.98
C SER A 360 28.60 25.86 -2.04
N LEU A 361 28.94 25.55 -0.79
CA LEU A 361 27.96 25.31 0.29
C LEU A 361 27.66 26.58 1.08
N THR A 362 28.43 27.68 0.82
CA THR A 362 28.26 28.96 1.55
C THR A 362 27.28 29.82 0.80
N ILE A 363 26.23 30.24 1.47
CA ILE A 363 25.27 31.24 0.95
C ILE A 363 25.91 32.62 1.11
N LEU A 364 26.21 33.26 -0.01
CA LEU A 364 26.70 34.64 -0.02
C LEU A 364 25.53 35.57 -0.38
N GLU A 365 25.25 36.58 0.45
CA GLU A 365 24.15 37.55 0.24
C GLU A 365 24.28 38.35 -1.07
N SER A 366 25.49 38.52 -1.58
CA SER A 366 25.81 39.32 -2.77
C SER A 366 26.69 38.53 -3.75
N ALA A 367 26.40 37.22 -3.97
CA ALA A 367 27.15 36.45 -4.96
C ALA A 367 26.85 36.93 -6.38
N VAL A 368 27.89 37.19 -7.15
CA VAL A 368 27.83 37.59 -8.56
C VAL A 368 28.70 36.65 -9.38
N ASP A 369 28.26 36.36 -10.58
CA ASP A 369 29.02 35.54 -11.51
C ASP A 369 30.40 36.15 -11.77
N GLY A 370 31.48 35.32 -11.74
CA GLY A 370 32.87 35.75 -11.83
C GLY A 370 33.48 36.34 -10.55
N MET A 371 32.75 36.39 -9.42
CA MET A 371 33.26 36.88 -8.13
C MET A 371 34.42 36.01 -7.63
N ARG A 372 35.52 36.65 -7.22
CA ARG A 372 36.68 35.97 -6.62
C ARG A 372 36.34 35.46 -5.21
N VAL A 373 36.66 34.19 -4.95
CA VAL A 373 36.44 33.49 -3.66
C VAL A 373 37.67 32.68 -3.28
N THR A 374 37.81 32.39 -1.99
CA THR A 374 38.83 31.48 -1.50
C THR A 374 38.18 30.16 -1.12
N PRO A 375 38.36 29.08 -1.91
CA PRO A 375 37.75 27.81 -1.61
C PRO A 375 38.38 27.18 -0.36
N GLN A 376 37.54 26.72 0.56
CA GLN A 376 37.91 25.90 1.70
C GLN A 376 37.24 24.54 1.56
N PRO A 377 38.00 23.47 1.55
CA PRO A 377 37.36 22.13 1.49
C PRO A 377 36.50 21.93 2.74
N GLU A 378 35.35 21.28 2.56
CA GLU A 378 34.56 20.85 3.70
C GLU A 378 35.40 19.85 4.51
N PRO A 379 35.54 19.99 5.84
CA PRO A 379 36.17 18.97 6.64
C PRO A 379 35.39 17.67 6.42
N GLU A 380 36.06 16.60 5.97
CA GLU A 380 35.47 15.26 5.86
C GLU A 380 34.73 14.98 7.16
N ALA A 381 33.43 14.77 7.09
CA ALA A 381 32.63 14.35 8.23
C ALA A 381 33.23 13.03 8.72
N THR A 382 34.04 13.13 9.79
CA THR A 382 34.61 11.98 10.46
C THR A 382 33.44 11.08 10.86
N GLY A 383 33.28 9.97 10.17
CA GLY A 383 32.20 9.01 10.39
C GLY A 383 32.13 8.68 11.88
N THR A 384 31.11 9.20 12.53
CA THR A 384 30.75 8.77 13.87
C THR A 384 30.28 7.31 13.78
N ARG A 385 31.26 6.40 13.83
CA ARG A 385 30.98 5.02 14.21
C ARG A 385 30.37 5.07 15.59
N GLY A 386 29.04 5.05 15.63
CA GLY A 386 28.29 4.81 16.86
C GLY A 386 28.79 3.54 17.50
N SER A 387 29.56 3.69 18.56
CA SER A 387 29.92 2.65 19.52
C SER A 387 28.61 2.18 20.16
N ALA A 388 28.20 0.98 19.80
CA ALA A 388 27.22 0.22 20.57
C ALA A 388 27.76 0.01 21.99
N ARG A 389 26.97 0.35 22.98
CA ARG A 389 26.88 -0.27 24.30
C ARG A 389 25.42 -0.48 24.67
#